data_fff80b48af17c17aa2405fef69e55f62
#
_entry.id   fff80b48af17c17aa2405fef69e55f62
#
_cell.length_a   1.000
_cell.length_b   1.000
_cell.length_c   1.000
_cell.angle_alpha   90.00
_cell.angle_beta   90.00
_cell.angle_gamma   90.00
#
_symmetry.space_group_name_H-M   'P 1'
#
loop_
_entity.id
_entity.type
_entity.pdbx_description
1 polymer ?
#
loop_
_entity_poly.entity_id
_entity_poly.type
_entity_poly.pdbx_seq_one_letter_code
_entity_poly.pdbx_strand_id
1 'polypeptide(L)'
;MRKPYTHLDNRHGNIPIKVIELISHSGFKDRKEPSEDPNCFVNARGCMKRLPLLFLMLLYFCSASVTFAQIADNVIDIPTRPDIVQRVLYLAPANPKAAVILFPGGHGGLQISSDGSFRWGKNNFLVRTRQEFAERGLAVVVIDAPSDRQSSPFLSGFRQKAEHVEDIKATIAWLRKQNNVPVWLVGTSRGTQSAAFIATQLGVKDGGPDGLVLTSTILSDDKGRPVPEMPMETLAIPILVIHHEQDGCKHCLSSKIPLLTAKLDSVPRKELVMFKGGEDKGDPCEAFAYHGFNGIEKDVVSKISSWIQTR
;
A
#
# COMPACT_ATOMS: atom_id res chain seq x y z
N MET A 1 -9.67 -54.97 -19.11
CA MET A 1 -8.32 -54.40 -19.40
C MET A 1 -8.37 -52.90 -19.15
N ARG A 2 -7.80 -52.45 -18.02
CA ARG A 2 -7.71 -51.00 -17.64
C ARG A 2 -6.35 -50.50 -18.08
N LYS A 3 -6.31 -49.43 -18.89
CA LYS A 3 -5.05 -48.72 -19.24
C LYS A 3 -4.63 -47.80 -18.09
N PRO A 4 -3.32 -47.66 -17.81
CA PRO A 4 -2.83 -46.81 -16.76
C PRO A 4 -2.84 -45.33 -17.20
N TYR A 5 -3.19 -44.46 -16.26
CA TYR A 5 -3.06 -43.02 -16.37
C TYR A 5 -1.57 -42.62 -16.37
N THR A 6 -1.15 -41.92 -17.39
CA THR A 6 0.18 -41.33 -17.49
C THR A 6 0.23 -40.03 -16.64
N HIS A 7 1.31 -39.92 -15.87
CA HIS A 7 1.71 -38.72 -15.10
C HIS A 7 1.66 -37.47 -15.98
N LEU A 8 0.92 -36.47 -15.53
CA LEU A 8 1.06 -35.08 -15.98
C LEU A 8 2.31 -34.47 -15.31
N ASP A 9 3.27 -34.13 -16.14
CA ASP A 9 4.51 -33.45 -15.81
C ASP A 9 4.20 -32.01 -15.32
N ASN A 10 4.39 -31.75 -14.03
CA ASN A 10 4.03 -30.53 -13.34
C ASN A 10 5.17 -29.51 -13.49
N ARG A 11 5.36 -28.95 -14.70
CA ARG A 11 6.29 -27.85 -14.98
C ARG A 11 5.54 -26.52 -15.01
N HIS A 12 5.02 -26.10 -13.86
CA HIS A 12 4.58 -24.72 -13.66
C HIS A 12 5.61 -24.00 -12.79
N GLY A 13 6.18 -22.93 -13.32
CA GLY A 13 7.10 -22.05 -12.59
C GLY A 13 6.42 -21.52 -11.32
N ASN A 14 6.82 -22.02 -10.17
CA ASN A 14 6.24 -21.65 -8.88
C ASN A 14 6.52 -20.18 -8.57
N ILE A 15 5.46 -19.37 -8.50
CA ILE A 15 5.55 -18.05 -7.86
C ILE A 15 5.84 -18.29 -6.39
N PRO A 16 6.90 -17.69 -5.82
CA PRO A 16 7.15 -17.82 -4.37
C PRO A 16 6.01 -17.21 -3.60
N ILE A 17 5.29 -18.05 -2.84
CA ILE A 17 4.22 -17.62 -1.94
C ILE A 17 4.87 -17.42 -0.56
N LYS A 18 4.84 -16.20 -0.03
CA LYS A 18 5.22 -15.91 1.34
C LYS A 18 3.99 -15.59 2.17
N VAL A 19 3.77 -16.37 3.22
CA VAL A 19 2.74 -16.09 4.22
C VAL A 19 3.40 -15.34 5.37
N ILE A 20 2.93 -14.12 5.65
CA ILE A 20 3.38 -13.32 6.79
C ILE A 20 2.30 -13.41 7.86
N GLU A 21 2.60 -14.14 8.93
CA GLU A 21 1.75 -14.27 10.10
C GLU A 21 2.17 -13.22 11.13
N LEU A 22 1.29 -12.28 11.42
CA LEU A 22 1.50 -11.27 12.45
C LEU A 22 0.90 -11.79 13.77
N ILE A 23 1.76 -12.20 14.69
CA ILE A 23 1.34 -12.57 16.04
C ILE A 23 1.11 -11.26 16.80
N SER A 24 -0.13 -10.95 17.10
CA SER A 24 -0.50 -9.86 18.00
C SER A 24 0.03 -10.18 19.41
N HIS A 25 1.10 -9.53 19.82
CA HIS A 25 1.58 -9.56 21.20
C HIS A 25 0.73 -8.60 22.06
N SER A 26 -0.50 -8.96 22.31
CA SER A 26 -1.27 -8.39 23.42
C SER A 26 -0.97 -9.18 24.69
N GLY A 27 0.27 -9.07 25.17
CA GLY A 27 0.67 -9.58 26.46
C GLY A 27 0.27 -8.62 27.57
N PHE A 28 -0.97 -8.63 27.97
CA PHE A 28 -1.39 -8.07 29.25
C PHE A 28 -0.93 -9.05 30.34
N LYS A 29 0.26 -8.81 30.89
CA LYS A 29 0.71 -9.50 32.08
C LYS A 29 -0.07 -8.94 33.26
N ASP A 30 -0.94 -9.76 33.84
CA ASP A 30 -1.50 -9.56 35.17
C ASP A 30 -0.36 -9.29 36.16
N ARG A 31 -0.28 -8.07 36.64
CA ARG A 31 0.59 -7.66 37.74
C ARG A 31 -0.16 -8.00 39.03
N LYS A 32 0.18 -9.14 39.64
CA LYS A 32 -0.23 -9.45 41.01
C LYS A 32 0.28 -8.35 41.93
N GLU A 33 -0.62 -7.74 42.65
CA GLU A 33 -0.31 -6.86 43.79
C GLU A 33 0.42 -7.65 44.87
N PRO A 34 1.45 -7.07 45.50
CA PRO A 34 2.07 -7.67 46.67
C PRO A 34 1.20 -7.43 47.89
N SER A 35 0.89 -8.50 48.59
CA SER A 35 0.23 -8.51 49.90
C SER A 35 1.05 -7.68 50.91
N GLU A 36 0.41 -6.74 51.56
CA GLU A 36 0.93 -6.00 52.71
C GLU A 36 1.06 -6.96 53.90
N ASP A 37 2.27 -7.08 54.43
CA ASP A 37 2.54 -7.72 55.70
C ASP A 37 2.82 -6.61 56.74
N PRO A 38 2.01 -6.48 57.79
CA PRO A 38 2.19 -5.43 58.79
C PRO A 38 3.02 -5.98 59.95
N ASN A 39 4.34 -5.76 59.97
CA ASN A 39 5.13 -5.71 61.19
C ASN A 39 6.62 -5.72 60.89
N CYS A 40 7.23 -4.56 60.86
CA CYS A 40 8.61 -4.39 61.33
C CYS A 40 8.90 -2.93 61.67
N PHE A 41 8.69 -2.54 62.90
CA PHE A 41 9.29 -1.37 63.49
C PHE A 41 10.75 -1.70 63.84
N VAL A 42 11.71 -1.08 63.17
CA VAL A 42 13.08 -0.91 63.72
C VAL A 42 13.59 0.48 63.41
N ASN A 43 13.86 1.16 64.48
CA ASN A 43 14.48 2.46 64.61
C ASN A 43 15.96 2.39 64.20
N ALA A 44 16.43 3.21 63.29
CA ALA A 44 17.87 3.50 63.17
C ALA A 44 18.08 4.94 62.67
N ARG A 45 18.41 5.80 63.59
CA ARG A 45 19.01 7.10 63.32
C ARG A 45 20.42 6.90 62.71
N GLY A 46 20.73 7.67 61.69
CA GLY A 46 22.12 8.00 61.39
C GLY A 46 22.57 7.75 59.96
N CYS A 47 22.95 8.85 59.39
CA CYS A 47 23.90 9.03 58.27
C CYS A 47 23.31 9.59 56.96
N MET A 48 22.99 10.88 56.96
CA MET A 48 22.92 11.67 55.76
C MET A 48 24.33 11.82 55.16
N LYS A 49 24.67 10.96 54.19
CA LYS A 49 25.80 11.28 53.29
C LYS A 49 25.27 12.01 52.09
N ARG A 50 25.77 13.24 51.95
CA ARG A 50 25.46 14.12 50.80
C ARG A 50 25.85 13.47 49.49
N LEU A 51 24.88 13.02 48.73
CA LEU A 51 25.07 12.60 47.34
C LEU A 51 25.20 13.85 46.47
N PRO A 52 26.25 13.98 45.67
CA PRO A 52 26.49 15.26 44.94
C PRO A 52 25.43 15.48 43.89
N LEU A 53 24.90 16.69 43.85
CA LEU A 53 23.91 17.23 42.92
C LEU A 53 24.32 17.10 41.45
N LEU A 54 25.52 16.64 41.14
CA LEU A 54 26.05 16.48 39.82
C LEU A 54 25.47 15.25 39.05
N PHE A 55 24.89 14.26 39.73
CA PHE A 55 24.38 13.05 39.06
C PHE A 55 22.93 13.22 38.56
N LEU A 56 22.21 14.21 39.08
CA LEU A 56 20.83 14.52 38.62
C LEU A 56 20.80 15.32 37.30
N MET A 57 21.85 16.05 36.97
CA MET A 57 21.93 16.82 35.71
C MET A 57 22.29 15.99 34.48
N LEU A 58 22.88 14.80 34.64
CA LEU A 58 23.24 13.95 33.51
C LEU A 58 22.09 13.06 32.96
N LEU A 59 20.99 12.94 33.70
CA LEU A 59 19.82 12.19 33.26
C LEU A 59 18.80 13.02 32.47
N TYR A 60 18.98 14.31 32.37
CA TYR A 60 18.06 15.23 31.66
C TYR A 60 18.41 15.43 30.18
N PHE A 61 19.49 14.84 29.68
CA PHE A 61 20.02 15.14 28.33
C PHE A 61 19.78 14.05 27.27
N CYS A 62 18.92 13.05 27.50
CA CYS A 62 18.76 11.95 26.53
C CYS A 62 17.32 11.62 26.17
N SER A 63 16.47 12.65 26.08
CA SER A 63 15.14 12.49 25.44
C SER A 63 15.01 13.49 24.29
N ALA A 64 15.95 13.43 23.34
CA ALA A 64 15.73 14.02 22.05
C ALA A 64 14.69 13.14 21.34
N SER A 65 13.40 13.43 21.56
CA SER A 65 12.33 12.92 20.71
C SER A 65 12.64 13.38 19.29
N VAL A 66 13.11 12.47 18.44
CA VAL A 66 13.23 12.71 17.00
C VAL A 66 11.80 12.84 16.50
N THR A 67 11.24 14.01 16.53
CA THR A 67 10.02 14.36 15.81
C THR A 67 10.38 14.32 14.33
N PHE A 68 10.03 13.21 13.65
CA PHE A 68 10.01 13.22 12.20
C PHE A 68 8.99 14.27 11.78
N ALA A 69 9.48 15.34 11.14
CA ALA A 69 8.59 16.33 10.56
C ALA A 69 7.74 15.60 9.50
N GLN A 70 6.41 15.74 9.61
CA GLN A 70 5.49 15.20 8.63
C GLN A 70 5.83 15.76 7.25
N ILE A 71 5.97 14.89 6.25
CA ILE A 71 6.24 15.31 4.88
C ILE A 71 5.00 16.04 4.36
N ALA A 72 5.17 17.25 3.83
CA ALA A 72 4.06 18.09 3.43
C ALA A 72 3.27 17.48 2.27
N ASP A 73 1.94 17.49 2.39
CA ASP A 73 0.99 17.21 1.32
C ASP A 73 0.90 18.43 0.38
N ASN A 74 1.29 18.30 -0.87
CA ASN A 74 1.22 19.36 -1.87
C ASN A 74 0.18 19.01 -2.94
N VAL A 75 -0.77 19.88 -3.19
CA VAL A 75 -1.74 19.71 -4.28
C VAL A 75 -1.14 20.23 -5.58
N ILE A 76 -1.10 19.37 -6.60
CA ILE A 76 -0.55 19.67 -7.91
C ILE A 76 -1.60 19.35 -8.97
N ASP A 77 -1.79 20.27 -9.91
CA ASP A 77 -2.61 20.08 -11.11
C ASP A 77 -1.68 19.85 -12.31
N ILE A 78 -1.69 18.63 -12.83
CA ILE A 78 -0.83 18.20 -13.96
C ILE A 78 -1.64 18.28 -15.24
N PRO A 79 -1.31 19.14 -16.24
CA PRO A 79 -1.93 19.11 -17.54
C PRO A 79 -1.69 17.75 -18.24
N THR A 80 -2.74 17.13 -18.75
CA THR A 80 -2.67 15.78 -19.36
C THR A 80 -3.19 15.74 -20.79
N ARG A 81 -4.47 16.00 -20.99
CA ARG A 81 -5.13 16.11 -22.28
C ARG A 81 -5.54 17.58 -22.54
N PRO A 82 -5.93 17.99 -23.77
CA PRO A 82 -6.43 19.34 -24.01
C PRO A 82 -7.50 19.73 -22.98
N ASP A 83 -7.27 20.84 -22.28
CA ASP A 83 -8.13 21.42 -21.25
C ASP A 83 -8.43 20.51 -20.04
N ILE A 84 -7.71 19.37 -19.90
CA ILE A 84 -7.85 18.44 -18.79
C ILE A 84 -6.62 18.44 -17.91
N VAL A 85 -6.85 18.45 -16.60
CA VAL A 85 -5.80 18.32 -15.57
C VAL A 85 -6.06 17.08 -14.71
N GLN A 86 -4.98 16.40 -14.36
CA GLN A 86 -4.95 15.37 -13.34
C GLN A 86 -4.53 16.00 -12.02
N ARG A 87 -5.48 16.22 -11.12
CA ARG A 87 -5.14 16.65 -9.76
C ARG A 87 -4.53 15.50 -8.96
N VAL A 88 -3.49 15.81 -8.23
CA VAL A 88 -2.78 14.84 -7.36
C VAL A 88 -2.41 15.48 -6.03
N LEU A 89 -2.26 14.63 -5.01
CA LEU A 89 -1.57 14.98 -3.78
C LEU A 89 -0.16 14.41 -3.84
N TYR A 90 0.84 15.28 -3.75
CA TYR A 90 2.25 14.93 -3.90
C TYR A 90 3.00 15.11 -2.58
N LEU A 91 3.73 14.07 -2.19
CA LEU A 91 4.62 14.05 -1.03
C LEU A 91 5.97 13.47 -1.45
N ALA A 92 7.08 14.10 -1.07
CA ALA A 92 8.39 13.52 -1.34
C ALA A 92 9.38 13.82 -0.20
N PRO A 93 10.13 12.82 0.26
CA PRO A 93 11.33 13.06 1.06
C PRO A 93 12.41 13.75 0.21
N ALA A 94 13.44 14.30 0.85
CA ALA A 94 14.50 15.05 0.16
C ALA A 94 15.24 14.22 -0.93
N ASN A 95 15.40 12.92 -0.71
CA ASN A 95 16.13 12.02 -1.63
C ASN A 95 15.34 10.71 -1.80
N PRO A 96 14.24 10.70 -2.57
CA PRO A 96 13.46 9.49 -2.78
C PRO A 96 14.24 8.46 -3.58
N LYS A 97 14.08 7.17 -3.25
CA LYS A 97 14.74 6.04 -3.95
C LYS A 97 13.92 5.50 -5.10
N ALA A 98 12.62 5.69 -5.04
CA ALA A 98 11.65 5.38 -6.07
C ALA A 98 10.41 6.28 -5.88
N ALA A 99 9.52 6.28 -6.85
CA ALA A 99 8.26 6.99 -6.78
C ALA A 99 7.09 6.02 -6.94
N VAL A 100 5.97 6.30 -6.28
CA VAL A 100 4.73 5.52 -6.37
C VAL A 100 3.56 6.40 -6.77
N ILE A 101 2.75 5.92 -7.71
CA ILE A 101 1.45 6.49 -8.04
C ILE A 101 0.40 5.58 -7.41
N LEU A 102 -0.32 6.09 -6.41
CA LEU A 102 -1.32 5.37 -5.63
C LEU A 102 -2.71 5.52 -6.25
N PHE A 103 -3.31 4.40 -6.66
CA PHE A 103 -4.63 4.31 -7.26
C PHE A 103 -5.66 3.84 -6.22
N PRO A 104 -6.49 4.74 -5.67
CA PRO A 104 -7.51 4.38 -4.71
C PRO A 104 -8.58 3.46 -5.29
N GLY A 105 -9.18 2.64 -4.44
CA GLY A 105 -10.34 1.82 -4.76
C GLY A 105 -11.63 2.62 -4.91
N GLY A 106 -12.77 1.94 -4.81
CA GLY A 106 -14.11 2.53 -4.93
C GLY A 106 -14.33 3.23 -6.27
N HIS A 107 -15.06 4.35 -6.27
CA HIS A 107 -15.29 5.12 -7.50
C HIS A 107 -14.10 5.98 -7.97
N GLY A 108 -13.07 6.16 -7.11
CA GLY A 108 -11.80 6.80 -7.45
C GLY A 108 -11.82 8.33 -7.54
N GLY A 109 -12.96 8.99 -7.33
CA GLY A 109 -13.03 10.44 -7.22
C GLY A 109 -12.83 10.88 -5.77
N LEU A 110 -11.62 11.27 -5.42
CA LEU A 110 -11.27 11.74 -4.07
C LEU A 110 -11.78 13.15 -3.83
N GLN A 111 -11.96 13.93 -4.90
CA GLN A 111 -12.32 15.34 -4.88
C GLN A 111 -11.40 16.14 -3.95
N ILE A 112 -10.09 16.08 -4.27
CA ILE A 112 -9.04 16.74 -3.51
C ILE A 112 -9.23 18.27 -3.64
N SER A 113 -9.42 18.94 -2.50
CA SER A 113 -9.51 20.38 -2.43
C SER A 113 -8.13 21.05 -2.56
N SER A 114 -8.09 22.36 -2.79
CA SER A 114 -6.83 23.11 -2.91
C SER A 114 -5.96 23.10 -1.63
N ASP A 115 -6.57 22.83 -0.49
CA ASP A 115 -5.90 22.67 0.81
C ASP A 115 -5.42 21.23 1.08
N GLY A 116 -5.60 20.30 0.12
CA GLY A 116 -5.23 18.90 0.27
C GLY A 116 -6.25 18.04 1.00
N SER A 117 -7.39 18.58 1.41
CA SER A 117 -8.46 17.80 2.03
C SER A 117 -9.19 16.94 1.01
N PHE A 118 -9.75 15.80 1.47
CA PHE A 118 -10.48 14.84 0.66
C PHE A 118 -11.97 14.92 0.98
N ARG A 119 -12.80 15.11 -0.03
CA ARG A 119 -14.25 15.03 0.14
C ARG A 119 -14.73 13.59 0.29
N TRP A 120 -14.01 12.63 -0.33
CA TRP A 120 -14.28 11.20 -0.23
C TRP A 120 -12.97 10.41 -0.17
N GLY A 121 -13.04 9.18 0.34
CA GLY A 121 -11.95 8.20 0.22
C GLY A 121 -10.77 8.40 1.16
N LYS A 122 -10.81 9.35 2.12
CA LYS A 122 -9.72 9.59 3.09
C LYS A 122 -9.30 8.34 3.88
N ASN A 123 -10.24 7.41 4.08
CA ASN A 123 -10.01 6.15 4.79
C ASN A 123 -9.53 5.02 3.88
N ASN A 124 -9.51 5.20 2.54
CA ASN A 124 -8.96 4.19 1.64
C ASN A 124 -7.53 3.82 2.05
N PHE A 125 -7.17 2.53 1.97
CA PHE A 125 -5.88 2.03 2.41
C PHE A 125 -4.71 2.87 1.88
N LEU A 126 -4.60 3.07 0.57
CA LEU A 126 -3.49 3.82 -0.02
C LEU A 126 -3.53 5.32 0.33
N VAL A 127 -4.72 5.89 0.53
CA VAL A 127 -4.86 7.32 0.88
C VAL A 127 -4.42 7.57 2.32
N ARG A 128 -4.90 6.76 3.27
CA ARG A 128 -4.56 6.94 4.69
C ARG A 128 -3.12 6.60 5.03
N THR A 129 -2.49 5.72 4.23
CA THR A 129 -1.08 5.30 4.45
C THR A 129 -0.05 6.07 3.62
N ARG A 130 -0.46 7.09 2.86
CA ARG A 130 0.46 7.84 1.97
C ARG A 130 1.71 8.39 2.65
N GLN A 131 1.56 8.86 3.91
CA GLN A 131 2.69 9.36 4.71
C GLN A 131 3.69 8.24 5.03
N GLU A 132 3.21 7.04 5.34
CA GLU A 132 4.07 5.90 5.64
C GLU A 132 4.92 5.47 4.44
N PHE A 133 4.40 5.57 3.21
CA PHE A 133 5.20 5.38 1.99
C PHE A 133 6.30 6.44 1.87
N ALA A 134 5.98 7.71 2.12
CA ALA A 134 6.93 8.81 2.05
C ALA A 134 8.02 8.71 3.12
N GLU A 135 7.67 8.38 4.36
CA GLU A 135 8.59 8.14 5.48
C GLU A 135 9.56 6.97 5.19
N ARG A 136 9.16 6.03 4.32
CA ARG A 136 10.01 4.91 3.87
C ARG A 136 10.89 5.26 2.66
N GLY A 137 10.97 6.53 2.29
CA GLY A 137 11.87 7.01 1.24
C GLY A 137 11.30 6.93 -0.17
N LEU A 138 9.99 6.91 -0.33
CA LEU A 138 9.32 6.95 -1.62
C LEU A 138 8.74 8.34 -1.90
N ALA A 139 8.86 8.85 -3.13
CA ALA A 139 8.03 9.95 -3.58
C ALA A 139 6.63 9.41 -3.88
N VAL A 140 5.60 10.06 -3.36
CA VAL A 140 4.21 9.57 -3.40
C VAL A 140 3.33 10.53 -4.17
N VAL A 141 2.57 9.99 -5.08
CA VAL A 141 1.46 10.66 -5.77
C VAL A 141 0.18 9.91 -5.46
N VAL A 142 -0.78 10.54 -4.80
CA VAL A 142 -2.16 10.04 -4.69
C VAL A 142 -2.98 10.70 -5.78
N ILE A 143 -3.53 9.90 -6.71
CA ILE A 143 -4.32 10.45 -7.81
C ILE A 143 -5.78 10.69 -7.43
N ASP A 144 -6.36 11.77 -7.95
CA ASP A 144 -7.80 11.97 -8.00
C ASP A 144 -8.37 11.47 -9.36
N ALA A 145 -9.66 11.59 -9.57
CA ALA A 145 -10.23 11.56 -10.91
C ALA A 145 -9.78 12.83 -11.70
N PRO A 146 -9.56 12.76 -13.02
CA PRO A 146 -9.21 13.95 -13.80
C PRO A 146 -10.34 14.97 -13.81
N SER A 147 -10.05 16.22 -14.21
CA SER A 147 -10.97 17.35 -14.07
C SER A 147 -12.30 17.16 -14.81
N ASP A 148 -12.34 16.37 -15.88
CA ASP A 148 -13.55 16.01 -16.62
C ASP A 148 -14.35 14.84 -15.97
N ARG A 149 -13.90 14.32 -14.81
CA ARG A 149 -14.50 13.18 -14.10
C ARG A 149 -14.75 13.47 -12.61
N GLN A 150 -15.01 14.71 -12.26
CA GLN A 150 -15.20 15.15 -10.85
C GLN A 150 -16.63 14.96 -10.32
N SER A 151 -17.50 14.26 -11.05
CA SER A 151 -18.84 13.87 -10.64
C SER A 151 -19.10 12.40 -10.95
N SER A 152 -20.17 11.83 -10.33
CA SER A 152 -20.59 10.47 -10.65
C SER A 152 -20.78 10.27 -12.15
N PRO A 153 -20.23 9.17 -12.73
CA PRO A 153 -19.70 7.97 -12.08
C PRO A 153 -18.19 8.00 -11.80
N PHE A 154 -17.53 9.14 -11.82
CA PHE A 154 -16.07 9.32 -11.59
C PHE A 154 -15.24 8.39 -12.50
N LEU A 155 -14.40 7.53 -11.93
CA LEU A 155 -13.58 6.57 -12.68
C LEU A 155 -14.31 5.26 -13.04
N SER A 156 -15.56 5.08 -12.61
CA SER A 156 -16.34 3.90 -13.02
C SER A 156 -16.58 3.93 -14.54
N GLY A 157 -16.17 2.85 -15.24
CA GLY A 157 -16.19 2.80 -16.71
C GLY A 157 -15.08 3.58 -17.41
N PHE A 158 -14.24 4.34 -16.66
CA PHE A 158 -13.14 5.15 -17.22
C PHE A 158 -11.76 4.50 -16.99
N ARG A 159 -11.59 3.69 -15.93
CA ARG A 159 -10.29 3.10 -15.53
C ARG A 159 -9.56 2.33 -16.62
N GLN A 160 -10.27 1.85 -17.62
CA GLN A 160 -9.73 1.05 -18.74
C GLN A 160 -9.97 1.75 -20.10
N LYS A 161 -9.89 3.07 -20.12
CA LYS A 161 -9.98 3.90 -21.32
C LYS A 161 -8.60 4.44 -21.70
N ALA A 162 -8.41 4.69 -22.99
CA ALA A 162 -7.18 5.27 -23.53
C ALA A 162 -6.86 6.64 -22.91
N GLU A 163 -7.89 7.43 -22.64
CA GLU A 163 -7.79 8.74 -22.01
C GLU A 163 -7.20 8.63 -20.59
N HIS A 164 -7.59 7.61 -19.83
CA HIS A 164 -6.98 7.38 -18.50
C HIS A 164 -5.50 6.97 -18.60
N VAL A 165 -5.14 6.20 -19.63
CA VAL A 165 -3.74 5.86 -19.91
C VAL A 165 -2.94 7.12 -20.23
N GLU A 166 -3.49 8.04 -21.02
CA GLU A 166 -2.85 9.31 -21.38
C GLU A 166 -2.65 10.19 -20.14
N ASP A 167 -3.66 10.33 -19.28
CA ASP A 167 -3.58 11.09 -18.02
C ASP A 167 -2.46 10.56 -17.13
N ILE A 168 -2.36 9.24 -16.98
CA ILE A 168 -1.34 8.64 -16.11
C ILE A 168 0.05 8.66 -16.77
N LYS A 169 0.15 8.53 -18.09
CA LYS A 169 1.43 8.71 -18.81
C LYS A 169 2.00 10.11 -18.57
N ALA A 170 1.17 11.16 -18.63
CA ALA A 170 1.56 12.52 -18.32
C ALA A 170 2.00 12.65 -16.83
N THR A 171 1.28 12.01 -15.91
CA THR A 171 1.62 11.97 -14.48
C THR A 171 2.97 11.28 -14.23
N ILE A 172 3.24 10.15 -14.88
CA ILE A 172 4.54 9.44 -14.81
C ILE A 172 5.67 10.37 -15.33
N ALA A 173 5.44 11.02 -16.48
CA ALA A 173 6.42 11.93 -17.08
C ALA A 173 6.71 13.12 -16.16
N TRP A 174 5.68 13.70 -15.55
CA TRP A 174 5.82 14.77 -14.57
C TRP A 174 6.64 14.29 -13.35
N LEU A 175 6.31 13.13 -12.79
CA LEU A 175 6.96 12.59 -11.60
C LEU A 175 8.44 12.27 -11.83
N ARG A 176 8.79 11.75 -13.03
CA ARG A 176 10.19 11.54 -13.43
C ARG A 176 10.99 12.82 -13.53
N LYS A 177 10.35 13.93 -13.95
CA LYS A 177 11.01 15.26 -13.97
C LYS A 177 11.29 15.78 -12.56
N GLN A 178 10.44 15.44 -11.57
CA GLN A 178 10.64 15.87 -10.19
C GLN A 178 11.82 15.13 -9.51
N ASN A 179 11.98 13.84 -9.75
CA ASN A 179 12.80 12.98 -8.89
C ASN A 179 13.84 12.13 -9.64
N ASN A 180 13.69 11.95 -10.94
CA ASN A 180 14.56 11.09 -11.77
C ASN A 180 14.81 9.68 -11.15
N VAL A 181 13.75 9.05 -10.64
CA VAL A 181 13.77 7.72 -10.02
C VAL A 181 12.74 6.79 -10.68
N PRO A 182 12.86 5.47 -10.51
CA PRO A 182 11.87 4.52 -11.01
C PRO A 182 10.45 4.84 -10.49
N VAL A 183 9.44 4.73 -11.34
CA VAL A 183 8.04 5.03 -11.04
C VAL A 183 7.22 3.74 -11.04
N TRP A 184 6.56 3.47 -9.92
CA TRP A 184 5.72 2.29 -9.72
C TRP A 184 4.25 2.67 -9.67
N LEU A 185 3.39 1.82 -10.24
CA LEU A 185 1.94 1.92 -10.04
C LEU A 185 1.53 1.02 -8.89
N VAL A 186 0.79 1.56 -7.94
CA VAL A 186 0.27 0.82 -6.78
C VAL A 186 -1.24 0.97 -6.74
N GLY A 187 -1.97 -0.10 -6.99
CA GLY A 187 -3.43 -0.11 -6.96
C GLY A 187 -4.01 -0.89 -5.80
N THR A 188 -5.14 -0.44 -5.25
CA THR A 188 -5.93 -1.23 -4.29
C THR A 188 -7.37 -1.37 -4.76
N SER A 189 -7.96 -2.57 -4.58
CA SER A 189 -9.35 -2.83 -4.98
C SER A 189 -9.59 -2.40 -6.44
N ARG A 190 -10.62 -1.60 -6.73
CA ARG A 190 -10.86 -1.06 -8.08
C ARG A 190 -9.69 -0.24 -8.64
N GLY A 191 -8.81 0.29 -7.80
CA GLY A 191 -7.57 0.93 -8.25
C GLY A 191 -6.62 -0.03 -8.97
N THR A 192 -6.70 -1.34 -8.70
CA THR A 192 -5.90 -2.35 -9.41
C THR A 192 -6.29 -2.47 -10.88
N GLN A 193 -7.58 -2.21 -11.21
CA GLN A 193 -8.02 -2.18 -12.61
C GLN A 193 -7.37 -1.03 -13.39
N SER A 194 -7.18 0.16 -12.76
CA SER A 194 -6.41 1.26 -13.37
C SER A 194 -4.95 0.89 -13.54
N ALA A 195 -4.29 0.53 -12.43
CA ALA A 195 -2.84 0.29 -12.41
C ALA A 195 -2.43 -0.84 -13.37
N ALA A 196 -3.16 -1.97 -13.35
CA ALA A 196 -2.89 -3.11 -14.24
C ALA A 196 -3.17 -2.77 -15.70
N PHE A 197 -4.31 -2.13 -16.00
CA PHE A 197 -4.63 -1.76 -17.37
C PHE A 197 -3.57 -0.84 -17.97
N ILE A 198 -3.20 0.24 -17.25
CA ILE A 198 -2.17 1.18 -17.72
C ILE A 198 -0.83 0.46 -17.96
N ALA A 199 -0.42 -0.41 -17.04
CA ALA A 199 0.82 -1.19 -17.19
C ALA A 199 0.79 -2.08 -18.44
N THR A 200 -0.38 -2.65 -18.81
CA THR A 200 -0.52 -3.47 -20.03
C THR A 200 -0.55 -2.64 -21.32
N GLN A 201 -0.81 -1.33 -21.24
CA GLN A 201 -0.88 -0.44 -22.41
C GLN A 201 0.43 0.34 -22.66
N LEU A 202 1.26 0.52 -21.63
CA LEU A 202 2.47 1.35 -21.69
C LEU A 202 3.69 0.53 -21.29
N GLY A 203 4.53 0.23 -22.27
CA GLY A 203 5.88 -0.29 -22.00
C GLY A 203 6.79 0.78 -21.37
N VAL A 204 7.84 0.35 -20.69
CA VAL A 204 8.85 1.27 -20.10
C VAL A 204 9.42 2.23 -21.15
N LYS A 205 9.69 1.73 -22.36
CA LYS A 205 10.21 2.54 -23.48
C LYS A 205 9.21 3.59 -23.99
N ASP A 206 7.92 3.36 -23.76
CA ASP A 206 6.84 4.27 -24.17
C ASP A 206 6.46 5.27 -23.05
N GLY A 207 7.27 5.34 -22.00
CA GLY A 207 7.04 6.19 -20.84
C GLY A 207 6.16 5.55 -19.76
N GLY A 208 5.96 4.23 -19.84
CA GLY A 208 5.20 3.45 -18.84
C GLY A 208 5.94 3.24 -17.52
N PRO A 209 5.32 2.55 -16.57
CA PRO A 209 5.86 2.34 -15.23
C PRO A 209 7.06 1.35 -15.23
N ASP A 210 7.89 1.45 -14.20
CA ASP A 210 9.02 0.55 -13.96
C ASP A 210 8.63 -0.67 -13.10
N GLY A 211 7.42 -0.69 -12.56
CA GLY A 211 6.88 -1.82 -11.81
C GLY A 211 5.42 -1.62 -11.39
N LEU A 212 4.81 -2.71 -10.91
CA LEU A 212 3.39 -2.78 -10.56
C LEU A 212 3.21 -3.45 -9.20
N VAL A 213 2.38 -2.86 -8.35
CA VAL A 213 1.91 -3.45 -7.09
C VAL A 213 0.39 -3.51 -7.08
N LEU A 214 -0.14 -4.67 -6.81
CA LEU A 214 -1.58 -4.95 -6.76
C LEU A 214 -1.95 -5.40 -5.35
N THR A 215 -2.82 -4.64 -4.67
CA THR A 215 -3.31 -4.96 -3.33
C THR A 215 -4.81 -5.16 -3.34
N SER A 216 -5.32 -6.16 -2.62
CA SER A 216 -6.75 -6.50 -2.61
C SER A 216 -7.36 -6.45 -4.01
N THR A 217 -6.77 -7.21 -4.91
CA THR A 217 -6.98 -7.11 -6.36
C THR A 217 -8.41 -7.48 -6.76
N ILE A 218 -8.97 -6.75 -7.72
CA ILE A 218 -10.23 -7.15 -8.37
C ILE A 218 -9.99 -8.40 -9.22
N LEU A 219 -10.42 -9.54 -8.70
CA LEU A 219 -10.28 -10.89 -9.30
C LEU A 219 -11.51 -11.35 -10.05
N SER A 220 -12.67 -10.72 -9.79
CA SER A 220 -13.92 -10.91 -10.55
C SER A 220 -14.74 -9.62 -10.51
N ASP A 221 -15.34 -9.25 -11.63
CA ASP A 221 -16.19 -8.07 -11.72
C ASP A 221 -17.25 -8.29 -12.81
N ASP A 222 -18.44 -7.76 -12.57
CA ASP A 222 -19.58 -7.77 -13.51
C ASP A 222 -19.74 -6.44 -14.25
N LYS A 223 -18.99 -5.41 -13.86
CA LYS A 223 -19.09 -4.04 -14.36
C LYS A 223 -17.86 -3.57 -15.13
N GLY A 224 -16.81 -4.36 -15.13
CA GLY A 224 -15.55 -4.03 -15.80
C GLY A 224 -14.66 -5.25 -15.88
N ARG A 225 -13.62 -5.21 -16.70
CA ARG A 225 -12.69 -6.34 -16.84
C ARG A 225 -11.87 -6.50 -15.55
N PRO A 226 -11.95 -7.66 -14.87
CA PRO A 226 -11.10 -7.95 -13.72
C PRO A 226 -9.64 -8.13 -14.15
N VAL A 227 -8.70 -7.96 -13.21
CA VAL A 227 -7.26 -7.98 -13.51
C VAL A 227 -6.80 -9.30 -14.16
N PRO A 228 -7.25 -10.50 -13.74
CA PRO A 228 -6.83 -11.76 -14.39
C PRO A 228 -7.26 -11.90 -15.86
N GLU A 229 -8.24 -11.12 -16.31
CA GLU A 229 -8.69 -11.12 -17.71
C GLU A 229 -7.94 -10.11 -18.60
N MET A 230 -7.05 -9.30 -18.01
CA MET A 230 -6.14 -8.43 -18.74
C MET A 230 -4.93 -9.25 -19.24
N PRO A 231 -4.20 -8.77 -20.27
CA PRO A 231 -3.03 -9.47 -20.81
C PRO A 231 -1.81 -9.31 -19.86
N MET A 232 -1.96 -9.76 -18.61
CA MET A 232 -0.92 -9.66 -17.57
C MET A 232 0.35 -10.44 -17.92
N GLU A 233 0.23 -11.47 -18.75
CA GLU A 233 1.33 -12.28 -19.27
C GLU A 233 2.26 -11.54 -20.22
N THR A 234 1.86 -10.38 -20.73
CA THR A 234 2.69 -9.52 -21.60
C THR A 234 3.62 -8.59 -20.84
N LEU A 235 3.45 -8.49 -19.53
CA LEU A 235 4.21 -7.54 -18.70
C LEU A 235 5.66 -8.01 -18.51
N ALA A 236 6.60 -7.12 -18.82
CA ALA A 236 8.04 -7.34 -18.63
C ALA A 236 8.61 -6.58 -17.42
N ILE A 237 7.76 -5.96 -16.62
CA ILE A 237 8.12 -5.21 -15.40
C ILE A 237 7.90 -6.06 -14.15
N PRO A 238 8.60 -5.78 -13.03
CA PRO A 238 8.37 -6.45 -11.75
C PRO A 238 6.94 -6.28 -11.24
N ILE A 239 6.34 -7.36 -10.68
CA ILE A 239 4.97 -7.34 -10.14
C ILE A 239 4.95 -7.92 -8.72
N LEU A 240 4.42 -7.14 -7.78
CA LEU A 240 4.10 -7.59 -6.44
C LEU A 240 2.58 -7.68 -6.27
N VAL A 241 2.09 -8.85 -5.86
CA VAL A 241 0.70 -9.05 -5.47
C VAL A 241 0.62 -9.20 -3.96
N ILE A 242 -0.21 -8.39 -3.33
CA ILE A 242 -0.47 -8.46 -1.88
C ILE A 242 -1.96 -8.66 -1.65
N HIS A 243 -2.28 -9.64 -0.82
CA HIS A 243 -3.66 -9.96 -0.51
C HIS A 243 -3.81 -10.34 0.96
N HIS A 244 -5.00 -10.14 1.52
CA HIS A 244 -5.32 -10.69 2.83
C HIS A 244 -5.97 -12.06 2.66
N GLU A 245 -5.57 -13.07 3.45
CA GLU A 245 -6.10 -14.44 3.32
C GLU A 245 -7.62 -14.51 3.54
N GLN A 246 -8.14 -13.65 4.40
CA GLN A 246 -9.54 -13.57 4.77
C GLN A 246 -10.27 -12.40 4.09
N ASP A 247 -9.76 -11.85 2.97
CA ASP A 247 -10.49 -10.82 2.22
C ASP A 247 -11.86 -11.36 1.79
N GLY A 248 -12.90 -10.86 2.41
CA GLY A 248 -14.30 -11.26 2.20
C GLY A 248 -15.01 -10.46 1.11
N CYS A 249 -14.34 -9.49 0.47
CA CYS A 249 -14.93 -8.71 -0.59
C CYS A 249 -15.23 -9.61 -1.81
N LYS A 250 -16.50 -9.68 -2.23
CA LYS A 250 -16.95 -10.57 -3.32
C LYS A 250 -16.20 -10.42 -4.64
N HIS A 251 -15.59 -9.26 -4.87
CA HIS A 251 -14.80 -8.98 -6.06
C HIS A 251 -13.32 -9.38 -5.90
N CYS A 252 -12.87 -9.59 -4.66
CA CYS A 252 -11.46 -9.75 -4.29
C CYS A 252 -11.20 -11.02 -3.46
N LEU A 253 -12.06 -12.04 -3.57
CA LEU A 253 -11.94 -13.27 -2.79
C LEU A 253 -10.56 -13.92 -2.96
N SER A 254 -9.85 -14.14 -1.85
CA SER A 254 -8.50 -14.74 -1.82
C SER A 254 -8.43 -16.08 -2.54
N SER A 255 -9.51 -16.87 -2.53
CA SER A 255 -9.62 -18.14 -3.27
C SER A 255 -9.49 -18.00 -4.79
N LYS A 256 -9.65 -16.79 -5.34
CA LYS A 256 -9.49 -16.50 -6.77
C LYS A 256 -8.08 -16.00 -7.16
N ILE A 257 -7.17 -15.82 -6.20
CA ILE A 257 -5.77 -15.43 -6.46
C ILE A 257 -5.08 -16.31 -7.51
N PRO A 258 -5.29 -17.64 -7.53
CA PRO A 258 -4.70 -18.49 -8.56
C PRO A 258 -5.02 -18.08 -10.01
N LEU A 259 -6.17 -17.43 -10.26
CA LEU A 259 -6.52 -16.90 -11.59
C LEU A 259 -5.56 -15.79 -12.04
N LEU A 260 -5.08 -14.98 -11.10
CA LEU A 260 -4.11 -13.91 -11.38
C LEU A 260 -2.69 -14.48 -11.49
N THR A 261 -2.29 -15.31 -10.53
CA THR A 261 -0.91 -15.81 -10.48
C THR A 261 -0.55 -16.67 -11.70
N ALA A 262 -1.50 -17.42 -12.22
CA ALA A 262 -1.32 -18.20 -13.48
C ALA A 262 -1.00 -17.29 -14.70
N LYS A 263 -1.36 -16.00 -14.65
CA LYS A 263 -1.05 -15.03 -15.70
C LYS A 263 0.34 -14.40 -15.56
N LEU A 264 1.02 -14.64 -14.44
CA LEU A 264 2.30 -13.99 -14.14
C LEU A 264 3.51 -14.89 -14.39
N ASP A 265 3.36 -16.09 -14.95
CA ASP A 265 4.47 -17.05 -15.08
C ASP A 265 5.65 -16.50 -15.89
N SER A 266 5.39 -15.71 -16.93
CA SER A 266 6.40 -15.07 -17.79
C SER A 266 7.03 -13.81 -17.17
N VAL A 267 6.47 -13.27 -16.08
CA VAL A 267 6.97 -12.05 -15.45
C VAL A 267 8.33 -12.30 -14.78
N PRO A 268 9.38 -11.54 -15.12
CA PRO A 268 10.76 -11.83 -14.71
C PRO A 268 10.98 -11.72 -13.20
N ARG A 269 10.31 -10.80 -12.54
CA ARG A 269 10.35 -10.63 -11.08
C ARG A 269 8.92 -10.50 -10.56
N LYS A 270 8.49 -11.48 -9.80
CA LYS A 270 7.13 -11.55 -9.25
C LYS A 270 7.15 -12.11 -7.84
N GLU A 271 6.23 -11.64 -7.01
CA GLU A 271 6.01 -12.20 -5.68
C GLU A 271 4.53 -12.10 -5.32
N LEU A 272 3.99 -13.14 -4.66
CA LEU A 272 2.70 -13.11 -3.99
C LEU A 272 2.93 -13.15 -2.48
N VAL A 273 2.36 -12.18 -1.77
CA VAL A 273 2.38 -12.12 -0.31
C VAL A 273 0.97 -12.14 0.23
N MET A 274 0.68 -13.14 1.07
CA MET A 274 -0.58 -13.26 1.78
C MET A 274 -0.40 -12.77 3.22
N PHE A 275 -1.23 -11.81 3.62
CA PHE A 275 -1.24 -11.30 5.00
C PHE A 275 -2.34 -11.95 5.82
N LYS A 276 -2.08 -12.07 7.13
CA LYS A 276 -3.02 -12.48 8.18
C LYS A 276 -3.05 -11.45 9.29
N GLY A 277 -4.08 -11.51 10.12
CA GLY A 277 -4.23 -10.62 11.28
C GLY A 277 -4.94 -9.32 10.93
N GLY A 278 -4.86 -8.35 11.84
CA GLY A 278 -5.64 -7.12 11.72
C GLY A 278 -7.09 -7.29 12.20
N GLU A 279 -7.96 -6.41 11.75
CA GLU A 279 -9.34 -6.33 12.20
C GLU A 279 -10.31 -6.27 11.02
N ASP A 280 -11.45 -6.96 11.13
CA ASP A 280 -12.53 -6.94 10.14
C ASP A 280 -13.71 -6.16 10.68
N LYS A 281 -13.96 -4.98 10.13
CA LYS A 281 -15.04 -4.09 10.60
C LYS A 281 -15.88 -3.59 9.43
N GLY A 282 -17.19 -3.79 9.53
CA GLY A 282 -18.16 -3.24 8.57
C GLY A 282 -18.34 -4.08 7.31
N ASP A 283 -18.58 -3.43 6.18
CA ASP A 283 -18.73 -4.12 4.90
C ASP A 283 -17.39 -4.73 4.45
N PRO A 284 -17.38 -6.01 4.04
CA PRO A 284 -16.15 -6.69 3.63
C PRO A 284 -15.35 -6.02 2.49
N CYS A 285 -15.97 -5.15 1.69
CA CYS A 285 -15.29 -4.41 0.62
C CYS A 285 -14.80 -3.01 1.04
N GLU A 286 -15.01 -2.63 2.30
CA GLU A 286 -14.68 -1.29 2.79
C GLU A 286 -13.30 -1.22 3.49
N ALA A 287 -12.91 0.01 3.77
CA ALA A 287 -11.55 0.34 4.20
C ALA A 287 -11.12 -0.25 5.56
N PHE A 288 -12.08 -0.53 6.44
CA PHE A 288 -11.81 -1.04 7.80
C PHE A 288 -12.05 -2.55 7.94
N ALA A 289 -12.31 -3.25 6.83
CA ALA A 289 -12.30 -4.70 6.77
C ALA A 289 -10.89 -5.24 6.46
N TYR A 290 -10.72 -6.56 6.43
CA TYR A 290 -9.49 -7.21 5.95
C TYR A 290 -9.11 -6.76 4.52
N HIS A 291 -10.10 -6.40 3.70
CA HIS A 291 -9.91 -5.84 2.38
C HIS A 291 -9.04 -4.56 2.37
N GLY A 292 -9.17 -3.74 3.41
CA GLY A 292 -8.38 -2.52 3.60
C GLY A 292 -7.13 -2.70 4.45
N PHE A 293 -6.75 -3.93 4.81
CA PHE A 293 -5.62 -4.23 5.70
C PHE A 293 -5.69 -3.52 7.05
N ASN A 294 -6.90 -3.38 7.58
CA ASN A 294 -7.15 -2.66 8.82
C ASN A 294 -6.38 -3.27 10.00
N GLY A 295 -5.59 -2.43 10.70
CA GLY A 295 -4.75 -2.84 11.84
C GLY A 295 -3.38 -3.44 11.47
N ILE A 296 -3.09 -3.64 10.17
CA ILE A 296 -1.80 -4.17 9.69
C ILE A 296 -1.20 -3.29 8.58
N GLU A 297 -1.67 -2.06 8.43
CA GLU A 297 -1.26 -1.13 7.38
C GLU A 297 0.25 -0.96 7.30
N LYS A 298 0.90 -0.75 8.46
CA LYS A 298 2.36 -0.49 8.56
C LYS A 298 3.18 -1.65 8.00
N ASP A 299 2.75 -2.88 8.24
CA ASP A 299 3.45 -4.07 7.77
C ASP A 299 3.28 -4.26 6.27
N VAL A 300 2.08 -4.01 5.76
CA VAL A 300 1.79 -4.05 4.33
C VAL A 300 2.60 -2.98 3.59
N VAL A 301 2.58 -1.73 4.05
CA VAL A 301 3.37 -0.63 3.46
C VAL A 301 4.87 -0.91 3.56
N SER A 302 5.33 -1.48 4.69
CA SER A 302 6.73 -1.87 4.88
C SER A 302 7.16 -2.90 3.82
N LYS A 303 6.35 -3.93 3.61
CA LYS A 303 6.62 -4.96 2.59
C LYS A 303 6.65 -4.37 1.18
N ILE A 304 5.67 -3.53 0.82
CA ILE A 304 5.63 -2.87 -0.49
C ILE A 304 6.88 -2.02 -0.69
N SER A 305 7.18 -1.14 0.27
CA SER A 305 8.30 -0.20 0.16
C SER A 305 9.64 -0.90 0.07
N SER A 306 9.86 -1.94 0.87
CA SER A 306 11.08 -2.75 0.84
C SER A 306 11.23 -3.46 -0.50
N TRP A 307 10.15 -4.04 -1.03
CA TRP A 307 10.19 -4.78 -2.29
C TRP A 307 10.45 -3.87 -3.50
N ILE A 308 9.88 -2.66 -3.52
CA ILE A 308 10.11 -1.63 -4.55
C ILE A 308 11.59 -1.21 -4.56
N GLN A 309 12.21 -1.06 -3.38
CA GLN A 309 13.58 -0.57 -3.23
C GLN A 309 14.65 -1.66 -3.40
N THR A 310 14.27 -2.94 -3.39
CA THR A 310 15.18 -4.05 -3.66
C THR A 310 15.27 -4.26 -5.18
N ARG A 311 16.51 -4.32 -5.70
CA ARG A 311 16.78 -4.60 -7.13
C ARG A 311 16.76 -6.09 -7.43
#